data_5685fe9c4cc557e2ad3f34ba20fd8906
#
_entry.id   5685fe9c4cc557e2ad3f34ba20fd8906
#
_cell.length_a   1.000
_cell.length_b   1.000
_cell.length_c   1.000
_cell.angle_alpha   90.00
_cell.angle_beta   90.00
_cell.angle_gamma   90.00
#
_symmetry.space_group_name_H-M   'P 1'
#
loop_
_entity.id
_entity.type
_entity.pdbx_description
1 polymer ?
#
loop_
_entity_poly.entity_id
_entity_poly.type
_entity_poly.pdbx_seq_one_letter_code
_entity_poly.pdbx_strand_id
1 'polypeptide(L)'
;VKIFSLMWFSLSISLKASVPYTIFRFVQSIISGLIPISISYLTSEVVNVFTSSSDLIKGKLVTLLISITLVSIFSMLMEKIGEYIIAVHTNIINNYLEVNFSKKTSELDLSFFDSSKFYNLLANAKRDASILPIFIYQTIQIISSFLTLITSFFIILSFDILLSFITLFAIIPSII
;
A
#
# COMPACT_ATOMS: atom_id res chain seq x y z
N VAL A 1 -14.17 16.29 -2.71
CA VAL A 1 -13.41 17.23 -1.85
C VAL A 1 -13.20 16.63 -0.45
N LYS A 2 -14.23 16.05 0.19
CA LYS A 2 -14.12 15.48 1.56
C LYS A 2 -13.15 14.31 1.67
N ILE A 3 -13.09 13.40 0.68
CA ILE A 3 -12.24 12.20 0.72
C ILE A 3 -10.76 12.58 0.70
N PHE A 4 -10.35 13.48 -0.18
CA PHE A 4 -8.96 13.94 -0.28
C PHE A 4 -8.48 14.65 1.01
N SER A 5 -9.36 15.45 1.62
CA SER A 5 -9.08 16.07 2.92
C SER A 5 -8.90 15.04 4.04
N LEU A 6 -9.69 13.97 4.04
CA LEU A 6 -9.56 12.86 5.01
C LEU A 6 -8.26 12.07 4.79
N MET A 7 -7.90 11.80 3.54
CA MET A 7 -6.63 11.14 3.22
C MET A 7 -5.43 11.97 3.69
N TRP A 8 -5.45 13.28 3.42
CA TRP A 8 -4.39 14.18 3.89
C TRP A 8 -4.31 14.26 5.42
N PHE A 9 -5.45 14.32 6.08
CA PHE A 9 -5.53 14.31 7.55
C PHE A 9 -4.95 13.01 8.13
N SER A 10 -5.30 11.85 7.57
CA SER A 10 -4.79 10.56 8.02
C SER A 10 -3.28 10.43 7.85
N LEU A 11 -2.73 10.87 6.71
CA LEU A 11 -1.29 10.91 6.46
C LEU A 11 -0.56 11.87 7.42
N SER A 12 -1.16 13.02 7.71
CA SER A 12 -0.60 13.98 8.67
C SER A 12 -0.49 13.37 10.08
N ILE A 13 -1.49 12.59 10.51
CA ILE A 13 -1.44 11.88 11.80
C ILE A 13 -0.36 10.79 11.77
N SER A 14 -0.27 10.03 10.69
CA SER A 14 0.77 9.01 10.49
C SER A 14 2.17 9.61 10.63
N LEU A 15 2.43 10.74 9.96
CA LEU A 15 3.71 11.45 10.03
C LEU A 15 4.00 12.00 11.43
N LYS A 16 2.97 12.52 12.14
CA LYS A 16 3.13 12.99 13.52
C LYS A 16 3.40 11.86 14.51
N ALA A 17 2.82 10.68 14.26
CA ALA A 17 3.06 9.51 15.09
C ALA A 17 4.46 8.94 14.89
N SER A 18 4.89 8.78 13.62
CA SER A 18 6.25 8.33 13.28
C SER A 18 6.58 8.58 11.81
N VAL A 19 7.50 9.49 11.56
CA VAL A 19 8.02 9.78 10.21
C VAL A 19 8.71 8.55 9.57
N PRO A 20 9.66 7.87 10.26
CA PRO A 20 10.41 6.79 9.64
C PRO A 20 9.52 5.61 9.22
N TYR A 21 8.57 5.21 10.07
CA TYR A 21 7.65 4.12 9.73
C TYR A 21 6.70 4.49 8.60
N THR A 22 6.23 5.74 8.54
CA THR A 22 5.38 6.23 7.45
C THR A 22 6.12 6.20 6.11
N ILE A 23 7.36 6.73 6.07
CA ILE A 23 8.19 6.73 4.85
C ILE A 23 8.50 5.29 4.43
N PHE A 24 8.92 4.45 5.37
CA PHE A 24 9.25 3.06 5.07
C PHE A 24 8.06 2.29 4.48
N ARG A 25 6.87 2.51 5.05
CA ARG A 25 5.62 1.95 4.52
C ARG A 25 5.36 2.39 3.09
N PHE A 26 5.58 3.67 2.81
CA PHE A 26 5.38 4.22 1.47
C PHE A 26 6.33 3.57 0.45
N VAL A 27 7.61 3.49 0.79
CA VAL A 27 8.64 2.86 -0.05
C VAL A 27 8.36 1.37 -0.26
N GLN A 28 8.05 0.64 0.82
CA GLN A 28 7.71 -0.78 0.75
C GLN A 28 6.48 -1.04 -0.14
N SER A 29 5.45 -0.20 -0.03
CA SER A 29 4.24 -0.33 -0.84
C SER A 29 4.51 -0.11 -2.34
N ILE A 30 5.37 0.86 -2.68
CA ILE A 30 5.80 1.08 -4.07
C ILE A 30 6.59 -0.12 -4.60
N ILE A 31 7.56 -0.60 -3.84
CA ILE A 31 8.36 -1.77 -4.23
C ILE A 31 7.46 -2.98 -4.47
N SER A 32 6.56 -3.28 -3.53
CA SER A 32 5.62 -4.40 -3.66
C SER A 32 4.71 -4.25 -4.89
N GLY A 33 4.32 -3.03 -5.25
CA GLY A 33 3.54 -2.75 -6.45
C GLY A 33 4.30 -2.98 -7.76
N LEU A 34 5.63 -2.85 -7.77
CA LEU A 34 6.45 -3.07 -8.96
C LEU A 34 6.81 -4.55 -9.20
N ILE A 35 6.73 -5.38 -8.17
CA ILE A 35 7.09 -6.81 -8.27
C ILE A 35 6.26 -7.56 -9.32
N PRO A 36 4.91 -7.48 -9.36
CA PRO A 36 4.12 -8.18 -10.38
C PRO A 36 4.50 -7.78 -11.81
N ILE A 37 4.86 -6.53 -12.01
CA ILE A 37 5.31 -6.00 -13.31
C ILE A 37 6.63 -6.65 -13.72
N SER A 38 7.57 -6.75 -12.78
CA SER A 38 8.88 -7.40 -13.02
C SER A 38 8.72 -8.87 -13.36
N ILE A 39 7.83 -9.59 -12.66
CA ILE A 39 7.53 -11.00 -12.95
C ILE A 39 6.89 -11.15 -14.34
N SER A 40 5.93 -10.28 -14.68
CA SER A 40 5.28 -10.30 -16.00
C SER A 40 6.29 -10.05 -17.14
N TYR A 41 7.21 -9.11 -16.95
CA TYR A 41 8.29 -8.85 -17.92
C TYR A 41 9.20 -10.06 -18.10
N LEU A 42 9.67 -10.66 -17.02
CA LEU A 42 10.51 -11.86 -17.08
C LEU A 42 9.78 -13.04 -17.73
N THR A 43 8.48 -13.18 -17.47
CA THR A 43 7.64 -14.22 -18.07
C THR A 43 7.51 -13.99 -19.59
N SER A 44 7.34 -12.75 -20.04
CA SER A 44 7.31 -12.44 -21.46
C SER A 44 8.62 -12.79 -22.17
N GLU A 45 9.77 -12.55 -21.51
CA GLU A 45 11.08 -12.94 -22.03
C GLU A 45 11.22 -14.47 -22.14
N VAL A 46 10.66 -15.24 -21.20
CA VAL A 46 10.62 -16.72 -21.30
C VAL A 46 9.86 -17.14 -22.57
N VAL A 47 8.69 -16.55 -22.83
CA VAL A 47 7.90 -16.83 -24.05
C VAL A 47 8.68 -16.47 -25.32
N ASN A 48 9.36 -15.33 -25.34
CA ASN A 48 10.18 -14.88 -26.46
C ASN A 48 11.33 -15.87 -26.76
N VAL A 49 11.94 -16.47 -25.74
CA VAL A 49 12.99 -17.48 -25.92
C VAL A 49 12.45 -18.75 -26.56
N PHE A 50 11.22 -19.18 -26.22
CA PHE A 50 10.59 -20.36 -26.84
C PHE A 50 10.23 -20.13 -28.32
N THR A 51 9.96 -18.90 -28.72
CA THR A 51 9.62 -18.56 -30.12
C THR A 51 10.87 -18.34 -30.99
N SER A 52 12.04 -18.19 -30.38
CA SER A 52 13.33 -17.97 -31.07
C SER A 52 14.04 -19.30 -31.34
N SER A 53 14.32 -19.61 -32.60
CA SER A 53 14.97 -20.89 -33.05
C SER A 53 16.49 -20.86 -32.86
N SER A 54 17.05 -20.54 -31.67
CA SER A 54 18.50 -20.46 -31.48
C SER A 54 19.05 -21.51 -30.49
N ASP A 55 20.23 -22.08 -30.77
CA ASP A 55 20.90 -23.11 -29.96
C ASP A 55 21.28 -22.66 -28.53
N LEU A 56 21.23 -21.36 -28.23
CA LEU A 56 21.50 -20.77 -26.90
C LEU A 56 20.30 -20.79 -25.95
N ILE A 57 19.20 -21.44 -26.33
CA ILE A 57 17.91 -21.43 -25.62
C ILE A 57 18.04 -21.93 -24.17
N LYS A 58 18.78 -23.04 -23.94
CA LYS A 58 18.85 -23.67 -22.60
C LYS A 58 19.47 -22.77 -21.53
N GLY A 59 20.59 -22.11 -21.82
CA GLY A 59 21.26 -21.23 -20.86
C GLY A 59 20.42 -20.02 -20.50
N LYS A 60 19.84 -19.34 -21.49
CA LYS A 60 18.98 -18.17 -21.29
C LYS A 60 17.71 -18.50 -20.51
N LEU A 61 17.08 -19.66 -20.80
CA LEU A 61 15.92 -20.16 -20.06
C LEU A 61 16.22 -20.40 -18.57
N VAL A 62 17.31 -21.09 -18.28
CA VAL A 62 17.71 -21.35 -16.87
C VAL A 62 17.94 -20.03 -16.13
N THR A 63 18.61 -19.07 -16.74
CA THR A 63 18.84 -17.74 -16.12
C THR A 63 17.51 -17.01 -15.86
N LEU A 64 16.56 -17.02 -16.80
CA LEU A 64 15.25 -16.40 -16.61
C LEU A 64 14.44 -17.08 -15.51
N LEU A 65 14.42 -18.41 -15.45
CA LEU A 65 13.73 -19.14 -14.39
C LEU A 65 14.33 -18.86 -13.00
N ILE A 66 15.65 -18.80 -12.90
CA ILE A 66 16.33 -18.41 -11.66
C ILE A 66 15.95 -16.97 -11.28
N SER A 67 15.91 -16.04 -12.24
CA SER A 67 15.53 -14.64 -11.99
C SER A 67 14.11 -14.53 -11.49
N ILE A 68 13.15 -15.24 -12.10
CA ILE A 68 11.73 -15.28 -11.64
C ILE A 68 11.66 -15.83 -10.22
N THR A 69 12.39 -16.91 -9.93
CA THR A 69 12.41 -17.52 -8.59
C THR A 69 12.97 -16.54 -7.55
N LEU A 70 14.06 -15.83 -7.85
CA LEU A 70 14.65 -14.84 -6.96
C LEU A 70 13.70 -13.67 -6.70
N VAL A 71 13.04 -13.14 -7.75
CA VAL A 71 12.05 -12.07 -7.61
C VAL A 71 10.84 -12.54 -6.79
N SER A 72 10.40 -13.79 -6.96
CA SER A 72 9.30 -14.36 -6.17
C SER A 72 9.67 -14.52 -4.69
N ILE A 73 10.88 -14.98 -4.39
CA ILE A 73 11.39 -15.05 -3.00
C ILE A 73 11.47 -13.64 -2.40
N PHE A 74 11.99 -12.68 -3.15
CA PHE A 74 12.05 -11.29 -2.72
C PHE A 74 10.65 -10.72 -2.45
N SER A 75 9.66 -11.06 -3.28
CA SER A 75 8.25 -10.70 -3.07
C SER A 75 7.73 -11.20 -1.72
N MET A 76 7.94 -12.48 -1.42
CA MET A 76 7.53 -13.09 -0.14
C MET A 76 8.18 -12.40 1.06
N LEU A 77 9.47 -12.07 0.96
CA LEU A 77 10.18 -11.35 2.01
C LEU A 77 9.61 -9.94 2.21
N MET A 78 9.35 -9.21 1.11
CA MET A 78 8.75 -7.86 1.16
C MET A 78 7.34 -7.88 1.76
N GLU A 79 6.55 -8.91 1.48
CA GLU A 79 5.24 -9.10 2.09
C GLU A 79 5.34 -9.29 3.60
N LYS A 80 6.21 -10.20 4.07
CA LYS A 80 6.41 -10.43 5.52
C LYS A 80 6.96 -9.23 6.25
N ILE A 81 7.90 -8.52 5.66
CA ILE A 81 8.40 -7.24 6.20
C ILE A 81 7.25 -6.22 6.26
N GLY A 82 6.41 -6.17 5.23
CA GLY A 82 5.25 -5.29 5.18
C GLY A 82 4.25 -5.57 6.31
N GLU A 83 3.88 -6.82 6.53
CA GLU A 83 3.00 -7.25 7.62
C GLU A 83 3.55 -6.83 9.00
N TYR A 84 4.84 -7.08 9.24
CA TYR A 84 5.50 -6.68 10.48
C TYR A 84 5.45 -5.17 10.70
N ILE A 85 5.76 -4.40 9.66
CA ILE A 85 5.76 -2.93 9.74
C ILE A 85 4.35 -2.39 9.96
N ILE A 86 3.33 -2.98 9.32
CA ILE A 86 1.93 -2.60 9.57
C ILE A 86 1.61 -2.80 11.05
N ALA A 87 1.96 -3.93 11.64
CA ALA A 87 1.67 -4.23 13.03
C ALA A 87 2.35 -3.23 13.97
N VAL A 88 3.65 -2.97 13.78
CA VAL A 88 4.42 -2.02 14.59
C VAL A 88 3.90 -0.60 14.42
N HIS A 89 3.68 -0.16 13.19
CA HIS A 89 3.20 1.19 12.89
C HIS A 89 1.79 1.44 13.43
N THR A 90 0.91 0.44 13.34
CA THR A 90 -0.44 0.49 13.95
C THR A 90 -0.36 0.71 15.45
N ASN A 91 0.53 -0.01 16.15
CA ASN A 91 0.73 0.17 17.59
C ASN A 91 1.25 1.58 17.94
N ILE A 92 2.19 2.11 17.14
CA ILE A 92 2.72 3.46 17.32
C ILE A 92 1.60 4.50 17.14
N ILE A 93 0.77 4.37 16.09
CA ILE A 93 -0.35 5.29 15.86
C ILE A 93 -1.38 5.20 16.98
N ASN A 94 -1.74 4.00 17.42
CA ASN A 94 -2.68 3.81 18.52
C ASN A 94 -2.17 4.46 19.80
N ASN A 95 -0.91 4.24 20.15
CA ASN A 95 -0.29 4.86 21.31
C ASN A 95 -0.27 6.40 21.21
N TYR A 96 0.09 6.93 20.03
CA TYR A 96 0.04 8.37 19.79
C TYR A 96 -1.37 8.95 19.98
N LEU A 97 -2.39 8.27 19.49
CA LEU A 97 -3.79 8.69 19.65
C LEU A 97 -4.21 8.61 21.12
N GLU A 98 -3.87 7.53 21.82
CA GLU A 98 -4.23 7.32 23.23
C GLU A 98 -3.61 8.39 24.13
N VAL A 99 -2.33 8.72 23.94
CA VAL A 99 -1.65 9.81 24.65
C VAL A 99 -2.34 11.16 24.39
N ASN A 100 -2.71 11.45 23.13
CA ASN A 100 -3.40 12.69 22.79
C ASN A 100 -4.82 12.75 23.39
N PHE A 101 -5.55 11.62 23.40
CA PHE A 101 -6.85 11.53 24.06
C PHE A 101 -6.73 11.76 25.56
N SER A 102 -5.78 11.09 26.22
CA SER A 102 -5.54 11.24 27.66
C SER A 102 -5.18 12.68 28.01
N LYS A 103 -4.28 13.30 27.24
CA LYS A 103 -3.90 14.70 27.43
C LYS A 103 -5.11 15.63 27.29
N LYS A 104 -5.90 15.50 26.22
CA LYS A 104 -7.08 16.33 26.02
C LYS A 104 -8.14 16.11 27.10
N THR A 105 -8.32 14.86 27.54
CA THR A 105 -9.28 14.55 28.61
C THR A 105 -8.84 15.14 29.95
N SER A 106 -7.54 15.15 30.26
CA SER A 106 -7.03 15.75 31.49
C SER A 106 -7.10 17.29 31.53
N GLU A 107 -7.24 17.94 30.37
CA GLU A 107 -7.40 19.39 30.26
C GLU A 107 -8.88 19.84 30.42
N LEU A 108 -9.83 18.87 30.52
CA LEU A 108 -11.26 19.18 30.65
C LEU A 108 -11.64 19.44 32.11
N ASP A 109 -12.63 20.32 32.31
CA ASP A 109 -13.22 20.59 33.62
C ASP A 109 -13.94 19.36 34.18
N LEU A 110 -13.90 19.14 35.48
CA LEU A 110 -14.57 18.04 36.20
C LEU A 110 -16.07 17.96 35.90
N SER A 111 -16.72 19.10 35.63
CA SER A 111 -18.14 19.17 35.28
C SER A 111 -18.52 18.36 34.00
N PHE A 112 -17.57 18.12 33.09
CA PHE A 112 -17.82 17.28 31.92
C PHE A 112 -17.94 15.80 32.25
N PHE A 113 -17.25 15.34 33.30
CA PHE A 113 -17.26 13.94 33.76
C PHE A 113 -18.56 13.53 34.45
N ASP A 114 -19.40 14.45 34.86
CA ASP A 114 -20.72 14.16 35.45
C ASP A 114 -21.81 13.94 34.36
N SER A 115 -21.45 14.11 33.09
CA SER A 115 -22.37 14.02 31.95
C SER A 115 -22.27 12.68 31.21
N SER A 116 -23.35 11.91 31.13
CA SER A 116 -23.44 10.71 30.31
C SER A 116 -23.19 10.98 28.83
N LYS A 117 -23.52 12.19 28.36
CA LYS A 117 -23.25 12.64 26.98
C LYS A 117 -21.75 12.70 26.69
N PHE A 118 -20.95 13.13 27.65
CA PHE A 118 -19.50 13.17 27.52
C PHE A 118 -18.91 11.76 27.32
N TYR A 119 -19.32 10.80 28.15
CA TYR A 119 -18.83 9.42 28.03
C TYR A 119 -19.22 8.79 26.69
N ASN A 120 -20.41 9.06 26.19
CA ASN A 120 -20.83 8.58 24.85
C ASN A 120 -20.00 9.20 23.74
N LEU A 121 -19.70 10.50 23.80
CA LEU A 121 -18.85 11.19 22.84
C LEU A 121 -17.41 10.65 22.88
N LEU A 122 -16.86 10.45 24.08
CA LEU A 122 -15.52 9.91 24.26
C LEU A 122 -15.42 8.47 23.73
N ALA A 123 -16.42 7.62 24.02
CA ALA A 123 -16.48 6.25 23.54
C ALA A 123 -16.56 6.19 22.01
N ASN A 124 -17.40 7.05 21.41
CA ASN A 124 -17.50 7.15 19.95
C ASN A 124 -16.18 7.65 19.33
N ALA A 125 -15.57 8.69 19.90
CA ALA A 125 -14.29 9.21 19.42
C ALA A 125 -13.17 8.16 19.50
N LYS A 126 -13.09 7.39 20.59
CA LYS A 126 -12.12 6.29 20.72
C LYS A 126 -12.37 5.17 19.72
N ARG A 127 -13.63 4.81 19.48
CA ARG A 127 -14.00 3.82 18.47
C ARG A 127 -13.61 4.27 17.07
N ASP A 128 -13.91 5.51 16.71
CA ASP A 128 -13.58 6.07 15.40
C ASP A 128 -12.06 6.19 15.21
N ALA A 129 -11.33 6.53 16.29
CA ALA A 129 -9.88 6.59 16.28
C ALA A 129 -9.24 5.20 16.10
N SER A 130 -9.86 4.12 16.58
CA SER A 130 -9.33 2.75 16.40
C SER A 130 -9.31 2.28 14.95
N ILE A 131 -10.13 2.88 14.07
CA ILE A 131 -10.20 2.58 12.63
C ILE A 131 -9.11 3.36 11.87
N LEU A 132 -8.58 4.44 12.44
CA LEU A 132 -7.66 5.34 11.76
C LEU A 132 -6.39 4.66 11.22
N PRO A 133 -5.71 3.74 11.94
CA PRO A 133 -4.54 3.04 11.40
C PRO A 133 -4.85 2.25 10.14
N ILE A 134 -6.01 1.59 10.06
CA ILE A 134 -6.46 0.86 8.89
C ILE A 134 -6.69 1.82 7.72
N PHE A 135 -7.32 2.97 7.99
CA PHE A 135 -7.56 3.99 6.98
C PHE A 135 -6.26 4.60 6.44
N ILE A 136 -5.27 4.83 7.29
CA ILE A 136 -3.92 5.28 6.90
C ILE A 136 -3.28 4.24 5.97
N TYR A 137 -3.34 2.98 6.35
CA TYR A 137 -2.83 1.89 5.53
C TYR A 137 -3.48 1.86 4.14
N GLN A 138 -4.81 1.90 4.08
CA GLN A 138 -5.55 1.93 2.81
C GLN A 138 -5.22 3.15 1.97
N THR A 139 -5.02 4.32 2.59
CA THR A 139 -4.61 5.54 1.89
C THR A 139 -3.25 5.37 1.20
N ILE A 140 -2.25 4.82 1.89
CA ILE A 140 -0.93 4.54 1.32
C ILE A 140 -1.05 3.50 0.19
N GLN A 141 -1.87 2.47 0.38
CA GLN A 141 -2.11 1.43 -0.62
C GLN A 141 -2.76 1.99 -1.90
N ILE A 142 -3.75 2.88 -1.78
CA ILE A 142 -4.39 3.53 -2.94
C ILE A 142 -3.38 4.32 -3.75
N ILE A 143 -2.53 5.13 -3.09
CA ILE A 143 -1.52 5.93 -3.78
C ILE A 143 -0.52 5.02 -4.51
N SER A 144 -0.08 3.94 -3.84
CA SER A 144 0.84 2.97 -4.42
C SER A 144 0.22 2.22 -5.61
N SER A 145 -1.03 1.78 -5.49
CA SER A 145 -1.77 1.13 -6.58
C SER A 145 -1.94 2.04 -7.79
N PHE A 146 -2.16 3.32 -7.56
CA PHE A 146 -2.23 4.31 -8.64
C PHE A 146 -0.90 4.46 -9.39
N LEU A 147 0.22 4.51 -8.66
CA LEU A 147 1.56 4.52 -9.27
C LEU A 147 1.84 3.24 -10.07
N THR A 148 1.47 2.08 -9.51
CA THR A 148 1.61 0.79 -10.19
C THR A 148 0.77 0.74 -11.46
N LEU A 149 -0.45 1.26 -11.44
CA LEU A 149 -1.32 1.33 -12.61
C LEU A 149 -0.70 2.19 -13.73
N ILE A 150 -0.18 3.38 -13.37
CA ILE A 150 0.51 4.26 -14.33
C ILE A 150 1.70 3.54 -14.94
N THR A 151 2.54 2.92 -14.11
CA THR A 151 3.75 2.22 -14.58
C THR A 151 3.40 1.05 -15.49
N SER A 152 2.40 0.24 -15.11
CA SER A 152 1.91 -0.87 -15.94
C SER A 152 1.37 -0.39 -17.28
N PHE A 153 0.62 0.70 -17.29
CA PHE A 153 0.09 1.29 -18.52
C PHE A 153 1.22 1.70 -19.47
N PHE A 154 2.25 2.39 -18.99
CA PHE A 154 3.39 2.77 -19.82
C PHE A 154 4.16 1.56 -20.36
N ILE A 155 4.30 0.49 -19.58
CA ILE A 155 4.95 -0.74 -20.03
C ILE A 155 4.13 -1.40 -21.15
N ILE A 156 2.82 -1.55 -20.98
CA ILE A 156 1.96 -2.13 -22.01
C ILE A 156 1.97 -1.27 -23.27
N LEU A 157 2.00 0.06 -23.13
CA LEU A 157 2.05 1.01 -24.23
C LEU A 157 3.33 0.87 -25.05
N SER A 158 4.44 0.44 -24.45
CA SER A 158 5.68 0.16 -25.14
C SER A 158 5.63 -1.11 -26.01
N PHE A 159 4.70 -2.02 -25.77
CA PHE A 159 4.51 -3.24 -26.57
C PHE A 159 3.47 -3.04 -27.67
N ASP A 160 2.28 -2.56 -27.33
CA ASP A 160 1.19 -2.33 -28.29
C ASP A 160 0.21 -1.28 -27.77
N ILE A 161 -0.05 -0.28 -28.59
CA ILE A 161 -0.93 0.83 -28.25
C ILE A 161 -2.40 0.38 -28.12
N LEU A 162 -2.83 -0.57 -28.96
CA LEU A 162 -4.20 -1.08 -28.98
C LEU A 162 -4.48 -1.93 -27.74
N LEU A 163 -3.54 -2.80 -27.35
CA LEU A 163 -3.60 -3.58 -26.11
C LEU A 163 -3.68 -2.69 -24.87
N SER A 164 -2.98 -1.56 -24.86
CA SER A 164 -3.01 -0.61 -23.75
C SER A 164 -4.39 0.01 -23.55
N PHE A 165 -5.07 0.36 -24.62
CA PHE A 165 -6.44 0.87 -24.54
C PHE A 165 -7.45 -0.20 -24.11
N ILE A 166 -7.32 -1.43 -24.63
CA ILE A 166 -8.18 -2.56 -24.24
C ILE A 166 -8.04 -2.83 -22.73
N THR A 167 -6.82 -2.83 -22.18
CA THR A 167 -6.60 -3.06 -20.74
C THR A 167 -7.19 -1.94 -19.89
N LEU A 168 -7.10 -0.67 -20.33
CA LEU A 168 -7.77 0.45 -19.64
C LEU A 168 -9.29 0.27 -19.61
N PHE A 169 -9.90 -0.10 -20.73
CA PHE A 169 -11.35 -0.34 -20.77
C PHE A 169 -11.79 -1.55 -19.95
N ALA A 170 -10.95 -2.60 -19.85
CA ALA A 170 -11.22 -3.78 -19.05
C ALA A 170 -11.25 -3.50 -17.54
N ILE A 171 -10.62 -2.41 -17.06
CA ILE A 171 -10.62 -2.02 -15.65
C ILE A 171 -11.94 -1.33 -15.25
N ILE A 172 -12.61 -0.65 -16.19
CA ILE A 172 -13.84 0.12 -15.90
C ILE A 172 -14.94 -0.72 -15.21
N PRO A 173 -15.28 -1.94 -15.68
CA PRO A 173 -16.31 -2.75 -15.02
C PRO A 173 -15.97 -3.18 -13.59
N SER A 174 -14.70 -3.20 -13.20
CA SER A 174 -14.27 -3.58 -11.84
C SER A 174 -14.38 -2.44 -10.82
N ILE A 175 -14.67 -1.21 -11.28
CA ILE A 175 -14.81 -0.01 -10.45
C ILE A 175 -16.29 0.26 -10.09
N ILE A 176 -17.23 -0.34 -10.86
CA ILE A 176 -18.68 -0.23 -10.68
C ILE A 176 -19.18 -1.34 -9.75
#